data_b128dcdea79e2f7178643f3cd3fa01be
#
_entry.id   b128dcdea79e2f7178643f3cd3fa01be
#
_cell.length_a   1.000
_cell.length_b   1.000
_cell.length_c   1.000
_cell.angle_alpha   90.00
_cell.angle_beta   90.00
_cell.angle_gamma   90.00
#
_symmetry.space_group_name_H-M   'P 1'
#
loop_
_entity.id
_entity.type
_entity.pdbx_description
1 polymer ?
#
loop_
_entity_poly.entity_id
_entity_poly.type
_entity_poly.pdbx_seq_one_letter_code
_entity_poly.pdbx_strand_id
1 'polypeptide(L)'
;MTILRIVNRHADWNTYDAIDARVDIEHHHPLGLIMHGASEVDGSVQVAQVWDSEEFARRYDENILKPALEAVGAPVDADVTVFELHHLVTP
;
A
#
# COMPACT_ATOMS: atom_id res chain seq x y z
N MET A 1 0.38 5.71 16.68
CA MET A 1 0.65 6.95 15.93
C MET A 1 0.25 6.75 14.48
N THR A 2 -0.60 7.61 13.98
CA THR A 2 -1.01 7.59 12.57
C THR A 2 0.18 7.87 11.66
N ILE A 3 0.31 7.12 10.60
CA ILE A 3 1.42 7.26 9.67
C ILE A 3 0.95 7.48 8.22
N LEU A 4 1.76 8.19 7.45
CA LEU A 4 1.69 8.22 6.00
C LEU A 4 2.81 7.35 5.45
N ARG A 5 2.47 6.45 4.55
CA ARG A 5 3.43 5.55 3.93
C ARG A 5 3.41 5.73 2.42
N ILE A 6 4.57 5.95 1.84
CA ILE A 6 4.76 6.04 0.39
C ILE A 6 5.53 4.80 -0.05
N VAL A 7 4.96 4.04 -0.98
CA VAL A 7 5.53 2.77 -1.42
C VAL A 7 5.71 2.79 -2.94
N ASN A 8 6.92 2.55 -3.42
CA ASN A 8 7.22 2.38 -4.84
C ASN A 8 7.94 1.04 -5.05
N ARG A 9 7.28 0.14 -5.78
CA ARG A 9 7.79 -1.20 -6.07
C ARG A 9 8.38 -1.28 -7.47
N HIS A 10 8.45 -0.15 -8.18
CA HIS A 10 8.89 -0.05 -9.56
C HIS A 10 8.05 -0.93 -10.51
N ALA A 11 6.77 -1.06 -10.21
CA ALA A 11 5.81 -1.82 -11.00
C ALA A 11 5.04 -0.91 -11.95
N ASP A 12 4.54 -1.50 -13.03
CA ASP A 12 3.64 -0.81 -13.95
C ASP A 12 2.16 -0.96 -13.49
N TRP A 13 1.26 -0.31 -14.22
CA TRP A 13 -0.17 -0.39 -13.90
C TRP A 13 -0.74 -1.79 -14.07
N ASN A 14 -0.25 -2.57 -15.04
CA ASN A 14 -0.72 -3.94 -15.23
C ASN A 14 -0.41 -4.81 -14.02
N THR A 15 0.80 -4.66 -13.47
CA THR A 15 1.21 -5.36 -12.26
C THR A 15 0.41 -4.88 -11.04
N TYR A 16 0.24 -3.56 -10.92
CA TYR A 16 -0.58 -2.99 -9.84
C TYR A 16 -2.01 -3.54 -9.88
N ASP A 17 -2.65 -3.53 -11.06
CA ASP A 17 -4.02 -4.01 -11.22
C ASP A 17 -4.14 -5.51 -10.89
N ALA A 18 -3.14 -6.30 -11.25
CA ALA A 18 -3.11 -7.73 -10.92
C ALA A 18 -3.02 -7.96 -9.41
N ILE A 19 -2.21 -7.17 -8.71
CA ILE A 19 -2.10 -7.22 -7.25
C ILE A 19 -3.42 -6.79 -6.62
N ASP A 20 -3.98 -5.67 -7.07
CA ASP A 20 -5.22 -5.12 -6.54
C ASP A 20 -6.41 -6.06 -6.72
N ALA A 21 -6.46 -6.78 -7.84
CA ALA A 21 -7.50 -7.79 -8.08
C ALA A 21 -7.47 -8.91 -7.02
N ARG A 22 -6.31 -9.20 -6.46
CA ARG A 22 -6.15 -10.21 -5.39
C ARG A 22 -6.45 -9.64 -4.01
N VAL A 23 -5.98 -8.43 -3.74
CA VAL A 23 -6.16 -7.76 -2.45
C VAL A 23 -7.57 -7.21 -2.31
N ASP A 24 -8.09 -6.62 -3.40
CA ASP A 24 -9.41 -5.98 -3.44
C ASP A 24 -9.62 -5.01 -2.29
N ILE A 25 -8.71 -4.05 -2.19
CA ILE A 25 -8.65 -3.11 -1.06
C ILE A 25 -9.91 -2.25 -0.96
N GLU A 26 -10.59 -2.00 -2.09
CA GLU A 26 -11.82 -1.22 -2.14
C GLU A 26 -12.97 -1.92 -1.43
N HIS A 27 -13.11 -3.24 -1.59
CA HIS A 27 -14.20 -4.02 -1.01
C HIS A 27 -13.81 -4.76 0.27
N HIS A 28 -12.51 -4.92 0.52
CA HIS A 28 -11.97 -5.59 1.70
C HIS A 28 -10.95 -4.67 2.37
N HIS A 29 -11.43 -3.61 3.04
CA HIS A 29 -10.56 -2.65 3.71
C HIS A 29 -9.73 -3.35 4.78
N PRO A 30 -8.39 -3.29 4.68
CA PRO A 30 -7.54 -3.81 5.75
C PRO A 30 -7.78 -3.05 7.05
N LEU A 31 -7.69 -3.77 8.15
CA LEU A 31 -7.82 -3.17 9.47
C LEU A 31 -6.76 -2.08 9.67
N GLY A 32 -7.19 -0.91 10.10
CA GLY A 32 -6.31 0.23 10.36
C GLY A 32 -5.99 1.10 9.15
N LEU A 33 -6.41 0.72 7.94
CA LEU A 33 -6.23 1.56 6.75
C LEU A 33 -7.24 2.71 6.76
N ILE A 34 -6.73 3.94 6.66
CA ILE A 34 -7.54 5.15 6.62
C ILE A 34 -7.72 5.64 5.18
N MET A 35 -6.64 5.66 4.40
CA MET A 35 -6.65 6.10 3.01
C MET A 35 -5.66 5.30 2.18
N HIS A 36 -5.99 5.09 0.91
CA HIS A 36 -5.13 4.45 -0.08
C HIS A 36 -5.30 5.15 -1.41
N GLY A 37 -4.21 5.49 -2.05
CA GLY A 37 -4.21 6.06 -3.38
C GLY A 37 -3.00 5.60 -4.16
N ALA A 38 -3.14 5.57 -5.49
CA ALA A 38 -2.06 5.19 -6.38
C ALA A 38 -1.93 6.20 -7.51
N SER A 39 -0.70 6.50 -7.89
CA SER A 39 -0.38 7.39 -9.00
C SER A 39 0.87 6.90 -9.70
N GLU A 40 1.16 7.49 -10.86
CA GLU A 40 2.37 7.18 -11.59
C GLU A 40 3.43 8.27 -11.35
N VAL A 41 4.64 7.82 -11.03
CA VAL A 41 5.81 8.70 -10.88
C VAL A 41 6.96 8.09 -11.66
N ASP A 42 7.48 8.82 -12.64
CA ASP A 42 8.60 8.38 -13.49
C ASP A 42 8.40 6.98 -14.10
N GLY A 43 7.19 6.70 -14.56
CA GLY A 43 6.86 5.44 -15.21
C GLY A 43 6.56 4.27 -14.28
N SER A 44 6.57 4.49 -12.98
CA SER A 44 6.27 3.48 -11.97
C SER A 44 5.04 3.87 -11.14
N VAL A 45 4.28 2.89 -10.68
CA VAL A 45 3.15 3.14 -9.80
C VAL A 45 3.65 3.40 -8.38
N GLN A 46 3.25 4.52 -7.83
CA GLN A 46 3.52 4.90 -6.45
C GLN A 46 2.23 4.87 -5.65
N VAL A 47 2.27 4.23 -4.50
CA VAL A 47 1.13 4.09 -3.61
C VAL A 47 1.33 4.97 -2.38
N ALA A 48 0.31 5.73 -2.04
CA ALA A 48 0.27 6.50 -0.79
C ALA A 48 -0.82 5.93 0.10
N GLN A 49 -0.48 5.65 1.34
CA GLN A 49 -1.41 5.09 2.32
C GLN A 49 -1.30 5.83 3.64
N VAL A 50 -2.45 6.00 4.28
CA VAL A 50 -2.50 6.47 5.67
C VAL A 50 -3.03 5.33 6.52
N TRP A 51 -2.29 4.99 7.56
CA TRP A 51 -2.61 3.91 8.48
C TRP A 51 -2.75 4.44 9.90
N ASP A 52 -3.64 3.83 10.66
CA ASP A 52 -3.84 4.15 12.08
C ASP A 52 -2.57 3.93 12.90
N SER A 53 -1.80 2.90 12.54
CA SER A 53 -0.47 2.66 13.10
C SER A 53 0.41 1.87 12.13
N GLU A 54 1.72 1.93 12.35
CA GLU A 54 2.69 1.15 11.56
C GLU A 54 2.48 -0.36 11.74
N GLU A 55 2.02 -0.79 12.89
CA GLU A 55 1.76 -2.21 13.14
C GLU A 55 0.66 -2.75 12.24
N PHE A 56 -0.41 -1.99 12.01
CA PHE A 56 -1.46 -2.39 11.06
C PHE A 56 -0.93 -2.49 9.65
N ALA A 57 -0.08 -1.55 9.22
CA ALA A 57 0.54 -1.59 7.92
C ALA A 57 1.40 -2.84 7.74
N ARG A 58 2.19 -3.19 8.75
CA ARG A 58 3.04 -4.37 8.73
C ARG A 58 2.23 -5.67 8.65
N ARG A 59 1.15 -5.76 9.41
CA ARG A 59 0.26 -6.92 9.37
C ARG A 59 -0.37 -7.09 7.99
N TYR A 60 -0.80 -5.99 7.39
CA TYR A 60 -1.29 -6.00 6.02
C TYR A 60 -0.23 -6.51 5.04
N ASP A 61 0.99 -6.00 5.14
CA ASP A 61 2.08 -6.41 4.26
C ASP A 61 2.35 -7.91 4.36
N GLU A 62 2.42 -8.45 5.56
CA GLU A 62 2.75 -9.86 5.79
C GLU A 62 1.60 -10.81 5.45
N ASN A 63 0.38 -10.47 5.82
CA ASN A 63 -0.75 -11.39 5.77
C ASN A 63 -1.60 -11.27 4.52
N ILE A 64 -1.60 -10.11 3.86
CA ILE A 64 -2.46 -9.83 2.71
C ILE A 64 -1.64 -9.52 1.47
N LEU A 65 -0.75 -8.53 1.56
CA LEU A 65 -0.01 -8.06 0.38
C LEU A 65 1.03 -9.06 -0.11
N LYS A 66 1.87 -9.58 0.76
CA LYS A 66 2.93 -10.52 0.38
C LYS A 66 2.41 -11.76 -0.34
N PRO A 67 1.35 -12.44 0.14
CA PRO A 67 0.77 -13.55 -0.60
C PRO A 67 0.26 -13.14 -1.99
N ALA A 68 -0.32 -11.93 -2.11
CA ALA A 68 -0.79 -11.43 -3.41
C ALA A 68 0.37 -11.15 -4.36
N LEU A 69 1.46 -10.56 -3.88
CA LEU A 69 2.68 -10.31 -4.66
C LEU A 69 3.26 -11.62 -5.19
N GLU A 70 3.38 -12.61 -4.33
CA GLU A 70 3.89 -13.94 -4.71
C GLU A 70 3.00 -14.62 -5.75
N ALA A 71 1.69 -14.51 -5.61
CA ALA A 71 0.73 -15.11 -6.52
C ALA A 71 0.80 -14.54 -7.94
N VAL A 72 1.13 -13.25 -8.09
CA VAL A 72 1.24 -12.60 -9.41
C VAL A 72 2.68 -12.51 -9.90
N GLY A 73 3.64 -12.99 -9.12
CA GLY A 73 5.06 -12.93 -9.49
C GLY A 73 5.66 -11.53 -9.42
N ALA A 74 5.08 -10.64 -8.61
CA ALA A 74 5.58 -9.28 -8.45
C ALA A 74 6.72 -9.22 -7.43
N PRO A 75 7.63 -8.21 -7.53
CA PRO A 75 8.68 -8.02 -6.53
C PRO A 75 8.11 -7.75 -5.14
N VAL A 76 8.67 -8.41 -4.13
CA VAL A 76 8.33 -8.17 -2.73
C VAL A 76 9.00 -6.89 -2.23
N ASP A 77 10.23 -6.64 -2.67
CA ASP A 77 10.99 -5.46 -2.28
C ASP A 77 10.40 -4.18 -2.85
N ALA A 78 10.42 -3.13 -2.05
CA ALA A 78 9.92 -1.81 -2.44
C ALA A 78 10.71 -0.72 -1.72
N ASP A 79 10.72 0.47 -2.34
CA ASP A 79 11.16 1.68 -1.66
C ASP A 79 10.01 2.18 -0.80
N VAL A 80 10.19 2.21 0.50
CA VAL A 80 9.16 2.61 1.46
C VAL A 80 9.65 3.79 2.27
N THR A 81 8.85 4.84 2.30
CA THR A 81 9.08 6.00 3.16
C THR A 81 7.92 6.12 4.13
N VAL A 82 8.21 6.28 5.40
CA VAL A 82 7.20 6.38 6.46
C VAL A 82 7.35 7.71 7.17
N PHE A 83 6.23 8.41 7.33
CA PHE A 83 6.14 9.66 8.08
C PHE A 83 5.14 9.51 9.21
N GLU A 84 5.50 9.94 10.40
CA GLU A 84 4.52 10.11 11.47
C GLU A 84 3.68 11.36 11.19
N LEU A 85 2.35 11.21 11.24
CA LEU A 85 1.45 12.33 11.03
C LEU A 85 1.15 13.03 12.34
N HIS A 86 1.56 14.29 12.43
CA HIS A 86 1.22 15.14 13.56
C HIS A 86 -0.23 15.63 13.49
N HIS A 87 -0.73 15.83 12.28
CA HIS A 87 -2.06 16.38 12.05
C HIS A 87 -2.68 15.73 10.81
N LEU A 88 -3.88 15.18 10.95
CA LEU A 88 -4.64 14.59 9.87
C LEU A 88 -6.07 15.09 9.96
N VAL A 89 -6.57 15.67 8.86
CA VAL A 89 -7.96 16.08 8.73
C VAL A 89 -8.63 15.20 7.68
N THR A 90 -9.73 14.58 8.05
CA THR A 90 -10.57 13.82 7.12
C THR A 90 -11.92 14.49 6.98
N PRO A 91 -12.48 14.61 5.75
CA PRO A 91 -13.78 15.21 5.54
C PRO A 91 -14.91 14.40 6.19
#